data_e96eef1399122ae0eab290f31d153f52
#
_entry.id   e96eef1399122ae0eab290f31d153f52
#
_cell.length_a   1.000
_cell.length_b   1.000
_cell.length_c   1.000
_cell.angle_alpha   90.00
_cell.angle_beta   90.00
_cell.angle_gamma   90.00
#
_symmetry.space_group_name_H-M   'P 1'
#
loop_
_entity.id
_entity.type
_entity.pdbx_description
1 polymer ?
#
loop_
_entity_poly.entity_id
_entity_poly.type
_entity_poly.pdbx_seq_one_letter_code
_entity_poly.pdbx_strand_id
1 'polypeptide(L)'
;MILEGSYPYVHGGVSSWTHQYIQAMPDTRFVLWCIGAEAKSRGVYKYELLPNVDEVKEVFLDDAMRLKGRGRHLKFSDAEKGELKKLFEGEKPEWDVLFELFQEKKVNPVDMLMSPVFLDIIMQLCEERFAYLSFTDFFYNVRSMILPELYLITQEVPRADIYHATATGYSGILGSLAKWKYKKPFVLTEHGIYTREREEELLRAQWVLPYFKNQWINLFHLFSDCAYSHADAVTALFHRANEAQMELGCEKKKLRVTPNGVHIERFAGVRDKKEDGWTDIGAIVRIAKIKDIKTMIYAFAEVKREIGNVRLHIMGDVDDEEYYEACLTLIRQLGVEDIIFTGSVDVAEYIKKLDFIILTSISEGQPLSVLEAFAAGRACVTTDVGCCRELIEGDDGLGAAGICVPPMNKEQIAQAMIELCREPLERKRMGAVGRKRVEKYYTHDISMENYRRLYEEIRV
;
A
#
# COMPACT_ATOMS: atom_id res chain seq x y z
N MET A 1 7.04 -9.84 -12.34
CA MET A 1 6.41 -8.89 -11.38
C MET A 1 5.30 -8.15 -12.08
N ILE A 2 4.14 -8.00 -11.45
CA ILE A 2 2.99 -7.25 -11.99
C ILE A 2 2.78 -6.05 -11.07
N LEU A 3 2.90 -4.84 -11.64
CA LEU A 3 3.07 -3.60 -10.90
C LEU A 3 2.01 -2.58 -11.34
N GLU A 4 1.33 -1.96 -10.39
CA GLU A 4 0.26 -1.00 -10.64
C GLU A 4 0.62 0.38 -10.08
N GLY A 5 0.64 1.41 -10.94
CA GLY A 5 0.81 2.81 -10.57
C GLY A 5 2.08 3.15 -9.78
N SER A 6 3.10 2.27 -9.84
CA SER A 6 4.27 2.35 -8.98
C SER A 6 5.57 2.28 -9.80
N TYR A 7 6.46 1.33 -9.49
CA TYR A 7 7.71 1.09 -10.20
C TYR A 7 7.44 0.74 -11.68
N PRO A 8 8.22 1.26 -12.64
CA PRO A 8 9.35 2.17 -12.47
C PRO A 8 9.02 3.67 -12.65
N TYR A 9 7.75 4.08 -12.62
CA TYR A 9 7.30 5.42 -13.04
C TYR A 9 7.36 6.49 -11.96
N VAL A 10 7.15 6.12 -10.70
CA VAL A 10 7.06 7.05 -9.57
C VAL A 10 7.95 6.63 -8.41
N HIS A 11 8.47 7.62 -7.67
CA HIS A 11 9.12 7.36 -6.39
C HIS A 11 8.07 7.11 -5.31
N GLY A 12 8.31 6.12 -4.45
CA GLY A 12 7.37 5.77 -3.36
C GLY A 12 7.81 4.50 -2.64
N GLY A 13 7.10 4.15 -1.57
CA GLY A 13 7.41 2.99 -0.73
C GLY A 13 7.45 1.68 -1.52
N VAL A 14 6.37 1.37 -2.26
CA VAL A 14 6.27 0.16 -3.08
C VAL A 14 7.30 0.16 -4.21
N SER A 15 7.55 1.32 -4.84
CA SER A 15 8.56 1.43 -5.90
C SER A 15 9.97 1.19 -5.39
N SER A 16 10.33 1.77 -4.24
CA SER A 16 11.63 1.56 -3.60
C SER A 16 11.78 0.10 -3.15
N TRP A 17 10.73 -0.48 -2.57
CA TRP A 17 10.71 -1.89 -2.21
C TRP A 17 10.91 -2.78 -3.44
N THR A 18 10.19 -2.54 -4.53
CA THR A 18 10.33 -3.31 -5.79
C THR A 18 11.75 -3.25 -6.33
N HIS A 19 12.35 -2.05 -6.35
CA HIS A 19 13.73 -1.88 -6.83
C HIS A 19 14.72 -2.68 -5.97
N GLN A 20 14.64 -2.57 -4.65
CA GLN A 20 15.48 -3.32 -3.71
C GLN A 20 15.23 -4.84 -3.80
N TYR A 21 13.97 -5.24 -3.98
CA TYR A 21 13.58 -6.62 -4.17
C TYR A 21 14.24 -7.25 -5.40
N ILE A 22 14.20 -6.58 -6.55
CA ILE A 22 14.86 -7.03 -7.78
C ILE A 22 16.37 -7.08 -7.58
N GLN A 23 16.94 -6.06 -6.95
CA GLN A 23 18.38 -5.98 -6.65
C GLN A 23 18.85 -7.12 -5.75
N ALA A 24 18.05 -7.52 -4.76
CA ALA A 24 18.37 -8.59 -3.81
C ALA A 24 18.24 -10.00 -4.40
N MET A 25 17.73 -10.15 -5.62
CA MET A 25 17.56 -11.43 -6.31
C MET A 25 18.32 -11.49 -7.64
N PRO A 26 19.65 -11.39 -7.63
CA PRO A 26 20.46 -11.29 -8.86
C PRO A 26 20.38 -12.53 -9.76
N ASP A 27 20.09 -13.69 -9.19
CA ASP A 27 19.97 -14.97 -9.92
C ASP A 27 18.55 -15.18 -10.51
N THR A 28 17.63 -14.24 -10.28
CA THR A 28 16.27 -14.27 -10.82
C THR A 28 16.15 -13.29 -11.98
N ARG A 29 15.60 -13.76 -13.10
CA ARG A 29 15.28 -12.91 -14.27
C ARG A 29 13.87 -12.36 -14.13
N PHE A 30 13.71 -11.05 -14.30
CA PHE A 30 12.43 -10.37 -14.12
C PHE A 30 11.87 -9.86 -15.44
N VAL A 31 10.60 -10.19 -15.67
CA VAL A 31 9.74 -9.48 -16.61
C VAL A 31 8.82 -8.56 -15.77
N LEU A 32 8.84 -7.27 -16.04
CA LEU A 32 7.99 -6.29 -15.38
C LEU A 32 6.75 -6.06 -16.23
N TRP A 33 5.59 -6.42 -15.72
CA TRP A 33 4.31 -6.14 -16.35
C TRP A 33 3.67 -4.96 -15.62
N CYS A 34 3.84 -3.76 -16.20
CA CYS A 34 3.54 -2.50 -15.56
C CYS A 34 2.22 -1.93 -16.07
N ILE A 35 1.33 -1.60 -15.13
CA ILE A 35 0.05 -0.95 -15.38
C ILE A 35 0.16 0.51 -14.97
N GLY A 36 -0.02 1.42 -15.93
CA GLY A 36 -0.04 2.86 -15.70
C GLY A 36 -1.43 3.46 -15.99
N ALA A 37 -1.71 4.63 -15.44
CA ALA A 37 -2.96 5.35 -15.72
C ALA A 37 -2.94 5.98 -17.12
N GLU A 38 -1.87 6.70 -17.46
CA GLU A 38 -1.78 7.52 -18.66
C GLU A 38 -0.59 7.12 -19.56
N ALA A 39 -0.85 6.87 -20.84
CA ALA A 39 0.13 6.47 -21.85
C ALA A 39 1.27 7.48 -22.06
N LYS A 40 1.12 8.74 -21.61
CA LYS A 40 2.20 9.74 -21.66
C LYS A 40 3.41 9.35 -20.81
N SER A 41 3.23 8.45 -19.83
CA SER A 41 4.31 7.94 -18.97
C SER A 41 5.09 6.79 -19.59
N ARG A 42 4.70 6.32 -20.78
CA ARG A 42 5.32 5.19 -21.47
C ARG A 42 6.81 5.45 -21.71
N GLY A 43 7.67 4.52 -21.26
CA GLY A 43 9.12 4.62 -21.39
C GLY A 43 9.77 5.70 -20.54
N VAL A 44 9.02 6.41 -19.68
CA VAL A 44 9.56 7.48 -18.81
C VAL A 44 9.76 6.92 -17.41
N TYR A 45 10.93 6.37 -17.15
CA TYR A 45 11.25 5.73 -15.88
C TYR A 45 11.96 6.65 -14.90
N LYS A 46 11.61 6.56 -13.62
CA LYS A 46 12.26 7.27 -12.51
C LYS A 46 13.40 6.46 -11.87
N TYR A 47 13.47 5.18 -12.21
CA TYR A 47 14.50 4.26 -11.75
C TYR A 47 15.31 3.76 -12.94
N GLU A 48 16.61 3.59 -12.75
CA GLU A 48 17.44 2.82 -13.66
C GLU A 48 17.07 1.33 -13.57
N LEU A 49 16.84 0.69 -14.71
CA LEU A 49 16.49 -0.72 -14.73
C LEU A 49 17.72 -1.56 -14.38
N LEU A 50 17.52 -2.54 -13.51
CA LEU A 50 18.59 -3.44 -13.06
C LEU A 50 18.93 -4.48 -14.14
N PRO A 51 20.19 -5.00 -14.16
CA PRO A 51 20.66 -5.92 -15.21
C PRO A 51 19.91 -7.26 -15.30
N ASN A 52 19.18 -7.62 -14.25
CA ASN A 52 18.36 -8.84 -14.19
C ASN A 52 16.89 -8.60 -14.59
N VAL A 53 16.56 -7.41 -15.11
CA VAL A 53 15.27 -7.11 -15.74
C VAL A 53 15.40 -7.35 -17.25
N ASP A 54 14.71 -8.37 -17.77
CA ASP A 54 14.76 -8.76 -19.18
C ASP A 54 13.82 -7.94 -20.06
N GLU A 55 12.63 -7.62 -19.55
CA GLU A 55 11.58 -6.95 -20.29
C GLU A 55 10.72 -6.07 -19.38
N VAL A 56 10.30 -4.92 -19.90
CA VAL A 56 9.24 -4.09 -19.33
C VAL A 56 8.07 -4.08 -20.30
N LYS A 57 6.98 -4.76 -19.95
CA LYS A 57 5.74 -4.79 -20.68
C LYS A 57 4.79 -3.77 -20.09
N GLU A 58 4.47 -2.73 -20.85
CA GLU A 58 3.68 -1.59 -20.37
C GLU A 58 2.25 -1.64 -20.89
N VAL A 59 1.30 -1.43 -20.00
CA VAL A 59 -0.14 -1.32 -20.31
C VAL A 59 -0.68 -0.06 -19.62
N PHE A 60 -1.40 0.78 -20.37
CA PHE A 60 -1.96 2.01 -19.82
C PHE A 60 -3.47 1.99 -19.90
N LEU A 61 -4.15 2.35 -18.81
CA LEU A 61 -5.62 2.28 -18.74
C LEU A 61 -6.29 3.22 -19.72
N ASP A 62 -5.71 4.37 -20.04
CA ASP A 62 -6.24 5.31 -21.02
C ASP A 62 -6.13 4.79 -22.48
N ASP A 63 -5.29 3.79 -22.77
CA ASP A 63 -5.28 3.11 -24.07
C ASP A 63 -6.61 2.39 -24.34
N ALA A 64 -7.35 2.00 -23.30
CA ALA A 64 -8.69 1.43 -23.43
C ALA A 64 -9.65 2.38 -24.15
N MET A 65 -9.52 3.69 -23.94
CA MET A 65 -10.36 4.72 -24.58
C MET A 65 -10.06 4.87 -26.07
N ARG A 66 -8.92 4.36 -26.55
CA ARG A 66 -8.50 4.40 -27.95
C ARG A 66 -8.86 3.14 -28.72
N LEU A 67 -9.38 2.12 -28.01
CA LEU A 67 -9.82 0.88 -28.64
C LEU A 67 -10.94 1.17 -29.66
N LYS A 68 -10.86 0.48 -30.79
CA LYS A 68 -11.90 0.51 -31.83
C LYS A 68 -12.63 -0.81 -31.88
N GLY A 69 -13.94 -0.75 -31.98
CA GLY A 69 -14.76 -1.92 -32.30
C GLY A 69 -14.41 -2.48 -33.68
N ARG A 70 -14.56 -3.78 -33.83
CA ARG A 70 -14.35 -4.50 -35.09
C ARG A 70 -15.66 -4.71 -35.84
N GLY A 71 -16.79 -4.27 -35.25
CA GLY A 71 -18.14 -4.43 -35.84
C GLY A 71 -18.60 -5.89 -35.94
N ARG A 72 -18.06 -6.78 -35.11
CA ARG A 72 -18.43 -8.20 -35.11
C ARG A 72 -19.74 -8.43 -34.38
N HIS A 73 -20.59 -9.22 -34.95
CA HIS A 73 -21.79 -9.71 -34.28
C HIS A 73 -21.38 -10.76 -33.23
N LEU A 74 -21.51 -10.39 -31.95
CA LEU A 74 -21.14 -11.26 -30.82
C LEU A 74 -22.32 -12.17 -30.47
N LYS A 75 -22.01 -13.42 -30.18
CA LYS A 75 -22.97 -14.39 -29.62
C LYS A 75 -22.43 -14.86 -28.27
N PHE A 76 -23.26 -14.78 -27.26
CA PHE A 76 -22.95 -15.24 -25.90
C PHE A 76 -23.95 -16.34 -25.54
N SER A 77 -23.47 -17.36 -24.85
CA SER A 77 -24.31 -18.32 -24.17
C SER A 77 -25.02 -17.66 -22.96
N ASP A 78 -26.07 -18.28 -22.46
CA ASP A 78 -26.78 -17.74 -21.29
C ASP A 78 -25.93 -17.76 -20.04
N ALA A 79 -24.99 -18.71 -19.90
CA ALA A 79 -24.00 -18.72 -18.84
C ALA A 79 -23.08 -17.49 -18.91
N GLU A 80 -22.53 -17.19 -20.09
CA GLU A 80 -21.65 -16.01 -20.28
C GLU A 80 -22.39 -14.69 -20.04
N LYS A 81 -23.66 -14.58 -20.48
CA LYS A 81 -24.49 -13.41 -20.17
C LYS A 81 -24.73 -13.25 -18.67
N GLY A 82 -24.93 -14.38 -17.98
CA GLY A 82 -25.08 -14.39 -16.52
C GLY A 82 -23.85 -13.86 -15.80
N GLU A 83 -22.64 -14.27 -16.21
CA GLU A 83 -21.39 -13.81 -15.61
C GLU A 83 -21.08 -12.33 -15.94
N LEU A 84 -21.38 -11.89 -17.17
CA LEU A 84 -21.31 -10.48 -17.53
C LEU A 84 -22.31 -9.63 -16.72
N LYS A 85 -23.54 -10.12 -16.51
CA LYS A 85 -24.54 -9.43 -15.68
C LYS A 85 -24.03 -9.26 -14.25
N LYS A 86 -23.50 -10.32 -13.62
CA LYS A 86 -22.92 -10.25 -12.27
C LYS A 86 -21.82 -9.19 -12.20
N LEU A 87 -20.88 -9.18 -13.14
CA LEU A 87 -19.81 -8.20 -13.19
C LEU A 87 -20.36 -6.75 -13.23
N PHE A 88 -21.36 -6.48 -14.08
CA PHE A 88 -21.93 -5.13 -14.22
C PHE A 88 -22.76 -4.69 -13.01
N GLU A 89 -23.31 -5.66 -12.30
CA GLU A 89 -24.08 -5.48 -11.09
C GLU A 89 -23.21 -5.27 -9.85
N GLY A 90 -21.91 -5.58 -9.93
CA GLY A 90 -20.97 -5.57 -8.82
C GLY A 90 -21.05 -6.83 -7.96
N GLU A 91 -21.56 -7.93 -8.52
CA GLU A 91 -21.59 -9.25 -7.93
C GLU A 91 -20.42 -10.10 -8.44
N LYS A 92 -20.01 -11.09 -7.63
CA LYS A 92 -18.90 -11.99 -7.95
C LYS A 92 -19.18 -12.83 -9.20
N PRO A 93 -18.45 -12.64 -10.31
CA PRO A 93 -18.55 -13.49 -11.48
C PRO A 93 -17.65 -14.71 -11.35
N GLU A 94 -17.88 -15.72 -12.17
CA GLU A 94 -16.91 -16.78 -12.44
C GLU A 94 -15.81 -16.21 -13.37
N TRP A 95 -14.71 -15.79 -12.80
CA TRP A 95 -13.62 -15.11 -13.51
C TRP A 95 -13.04 -15.93 -14.67
N ASP A 96 -12.96 -17.26 -14.53
CA ASP A 96 -12.48 -18.17 -15.59
C ASP A 96 -13.33 -18.04 -16.86
N VAL A 97 -14.65 -17.84 -16.74
CA VAL A 97 -15.54 -17.61 -17.87
C VAL A 97 -15.22 -16.29 -18.56
N LEU A 98 -14.96 -15.22 -17.79
CA LEU A 98 -14.56 -13.94 -18.35
C LEU A 98 -13.19 -14.02 -19.03
N PHE A 99 -12.22 -14.71 -18.42
CA PHE A 99 -10.91 -14.92 -19.01
C PHE A 99 -11.03 -15.72 -20.34
N GLU A 100 -11.85 -16.76 -20.39
CA GLU A 100 -12.10 -17.50 -21.64
C GLU A 100 -12.69 -16.60 -22.73
N LEU A 101 -13.69 -15.77 -22.40
CA LEU A 101 -14.33 -14.84 -23.35
C LEU A 101 -13.31 -13.91 -24.02
N PHE A 102 -12.45 -13.28 -23.23
CA PHE A 102 -11.56 -12.23 -23.73
C PHE A 102 -10.21 -12.79 -24.23
N GLN A 103 -9.71 -13.90 -23.69
CA GLN A 103 -8.44 -14.50 -24.08
C GLN A 103 -8.57 -15.55 -25.20
N GLU A 104 -9.57 -16.46 -25.12
CA GLU A 104 -9.71 -17.56 -26.08
C GLU A 104 -10.67 -17.18 -27.20
N LYS A 105 -11.87 -16.69 -26.87
CA LYS A 105 -12.86 -16.27 -27.89
C LYS A 105 -12.52 -14.93 -28.51
N LYS A 106 -11.51 -14.19 -27.95
CA LYS A 106 -11.03 -12.91 -28.50
C LYS A 106 -12.12 -11.87 -28.67
N VAL A 107 -13.06 -11.82 -27.72
CA VAL A 107 -14.12 -10.80 -27.69
C VAL A 107 -13.46 -9.43 -27.58
N ASN A 108 -13.84 -8.51 -28.46
CA ASN A 108 -13.37 -7.12 -28.37
C ASN A 108 -14.22 -6.38 -27.34
N PRO A 109 -13.59 -5.71 -26.33
CA PRO A 109 -14.33 -4.99 -25.28
C PRO A 109 -15.30 -3.94 -25.80
N VAL A 110 -14.92 -3.19 -26.85
CA VAL A 110 -15.79 -2.16 -27.44
C VAL A 110 -16.98 -2.79 -28.15
N ASP A 111 -16.75 -3.86 -28.93
CA ASP A 111 -17.86 -4.57 -29.59
C ASP A 111 -18.83 -5.14 -28.55
N MET A 112 -18.33 -5.64 -27.43
CA MET A 112 -19.17 -6.14 -26.33
C MET A 112 -20.00 -5.00 -25.69
N LEU A 113 -19.35 -3.88 -25.33
CA LEU A 113 -20.02 -2.72 -24.72
C LEU A 113 -20.94 -1.93 -25.69
N MET A 114 -20.92 -2.27 -26.98
CA MET A 114 -21.85 -1.75 -28.01
C MET A 114 -22.84 -2.80 -28.47
N SER A 115 -22.82 -4.00 -27.92
CA SER A 115 -23.69 -5.10 -28.35
C SER A 115 -25.12 -4.94 -27.79
N PRO A 116 -26.13 -5.50 -28.46
CA PRO A 116 -27.49 -5.59 -27.91
C PRO A 116 -27.51 -6.29 -26.55
N VAL A 117 -26.67 -7.31 -26.36
CA VAL A 117 -26.59 -8.04 -25.07
C VAL A 117 -26.19 -7.13 -23.92
N PHE A 118 -25.20 -6.25 -24.12
CA PHE A 118 -24.83 -5.26 -23.11
C PHE A 118 -25.99 -4.30 -22.80
N LEU A 119 -26.64 -3.80 -23.85
CA LEU A 119 -27.79 -2.89 -23.70
C LEU A 119 -28.93 -3.56 -22.91
N ASP A 120 -29.29 -4.81 -23.28
CA ASP A 120 -30.35 -5.57 -22.61
C ASP A 120 -30.03 -5.78 -21.11
N ILE A 121 -28.78 -6.15 -20.77
CA ILE A 121 -28.37 -6.31 -19.39
C ILE A 121 -28.46 -4.98 -18.62
N ILE A 122 -27.98 -3.87 -19.20
CA ILE A 122 -28.02 -2.57 -18.53
C ILE A 122 -29.45 -2.07 -18.34
N MET A 123 -30.33 -2.30 -19.34
CA MET A 123 -31.76 -1.97 -19.21
C MET A 123 -32.41 -2.76 -18.06
N GLN A 124 -32.17 -4.07 -18.02
CA GLN A 124 -32.67 -4.93 -16.95
C GLN A 124 -32.17 -4.48 -15.57
N LEU A 125 -30.87 -4.19 -15.41
CA LEU A 125 -30.31 -3.70 -14.14
C LEU A 125 -30.88 -2.35 -13.72
N CYS A 126 -31.10 -1.43 -14.67
CA CYS A 126 -31.77 -0.17 -14.40
C CYS A 126 -33.18 -0.38 -13.85
N GLU A 127 -33.96 -1.26 -14.46
CA GLU A 127 -35.34 -1.53 -14.02
C GLU A 127 -35.39 -2.23 -12.65
N GLU A 128 -34.53 -3.23 -12.44
CA GLU A 128 -34.58 -4.09 -11.24
C GLU A 128 -33.94 -3.44 -10.00
N ARG A 129 -32.83 -2.71 -10.16
CA ARG A 129 -32.02 -2.25 -9.02
C ARG A 129 -31.70 -0.75 -9.00
N PHE A 130 -31.64 -0.11 -10.16
CA PHE A 130 -31.19 1.27 -10.31
C PHE A 130 -32.24 2.19 -10.91
N ALA A 131 -33.53 1.88 -10.70
CA ALA A 131 -34.66 2.66 -11.24
C ALA A 131 -34.70 4.15 -10.79
N TYR A 132 -33.96 4.49 -9.72
CA TYR A 132 -33.79 5.85 -9.23
C TYR A 132 -32.72 6.66 -9.98
N LEU A 133 -31.93 6.01 -10.88
CA LEU A 133 -30.89 6.64 -11.69
C LEU A 133 -31.38 6.94 -13.09
N SER A 134 -30.81 7.97 -13.72
CA SER A 134 -30.93 8.16 -15.16
C SER A 134 -30.28 6.99 -15.89
N PHE A 135 -30.99 6.41 -16.86
CA PHE A 135 -30.43 5.34 -17.70
C PHE A 135 -29.11 5.76 -18.36
N THR A 136 -29.04 6.97 -18.87
CA THR A 136 -27.85 7.50 -19.54
C THR A 136 -26.65 7.56 -18.58
N ASP A 137 -26.85 8.06 -17.36
CA ASP A 137 -25.78 8.17 -16.36
C ASP A 137 -25.31 6.78 -15.92
N PHE A 138 -26.24 5.86 -15.69
CA PHE A 138 -25.91 4.47 -15.33
C PHE A 138 -25.16 3.77 -16.46
N PHE A 139 -25.63 3.88 -17.69
CA PHE A 139 -24.98 3.28 -18.87
C PHE A 139 -23.52 3.75 -19.01
N TYR A 140 -23.28 5.06 -18.97
CA TYR A 140 -21.93 5.60 -19.11
C TYR A 140 -21.05 5.30 -17.89
N ASN A 141 -21.61 5.28 -16.69
CA ASN A 141 -20.86 4.89 -15.49
C ASN A 141 -20.36 3.44 -15.59
N VAL A 142 -21.25 2.48 -15.85
CA VAL A 142 -20.85 1.06 -15.99
C VAL A 142 -19.82 0.90 -17.12
N ARG A 143 -20.05 1.54 -18.27
CA ARG A 143 -19.10 1.48 -19.37
C ARG A 143 -17.72 2.02 -19.00
N SER A 144 -17.65 3.14 -18.29
CA SER A 144 -16.37 3.75 -17.86
C SER A 144 -15.64 2.92 -16.83
N MET A 145 -16.38 2.24 -15.96
CA MET A 145 -15.82 1.32 -14.95
C MET A 145 -15.20 0.08 -15.59
N ILE A 146 -15.95 -0.56 -16.51
CA ILE A 146 -15.65 -1.90 -16.99
C ILE A 146 -14.69 -1.91 -18.19
N LEU A 147 -14.66 -0.86 -19.01
CA LEU A 147 -13.83 -0.83 -20.21
C LEU A 147 -12.32 -0.99 -19.94
N PRO A 148 -11.71 -0.30 -18.96
CA PRO A 148 -10.30 -0.49 -18.64
C PRO A 148 -9.98 -1.91 -18.15
N GLU A 149 -10.88 -2.51 -17.37
CA GLU A 149 -10.75 -3.87 -16.88
C GLU A 149 -10.78 -4.90 -18.01
N LEU A 150 -11.80 -4.84 -18.85
CA LEU A 150 -11.89 -5.73 -20.02
C LEU A 150 -10.70 -5.55 -20.96
N TYR A 151 -10.21 -4.31 -21.12
CA TYR A 151 -9.01 -4.05 -21.88
C TYR A 151 -7.79 -4.78 -21.29
N LEU A 152 -7.61 -4.74 -19.96
CA LEU A 152 -6.52 -5.45 -19.29
C LEU A 152 -6.61 -6.96 -19.51
N ILE A 153 -7.80 -7.54 -19.39
CA ILE A 153 -8.00 -8.98 -19.61
C ILE A 153 -7.68 -9.39 -21.06
N THR A 154 -7.77 -8.49 -22.03
CA THR A 154 -7.40 -8.80 -23.43
C THR A 154 -5.89 -8.78 -23.69
N GLN A 155 -5.08 -8.34 -22.75
CA GLN A 155 -3.63 -8.21 -22.95
C GLN A 155 -2.96 -9.58 -23.12
N GLU A 156 -1.89 -9.59 -23.89
CA GLU A 156 -1.03 -10.76 -23.99
C GLU A 156 -0.28 -10.97 -22.67
N VAL A 157 -0.41 -12.16 -22.10
CA VAL A 157 0.27 -12.51 -20.84
C VAL A 157 1.71 -12.87 -21.12
N PRO A 158 2.71 -12.22 -20.50
CA PRO A 158 4.11 -12.60 -20.62
C PRO A 158 4.32 -13.98 -19.98
N ARG A 159 5.23 -14.79 -20.53
CA ARG A 159 5.57 -16.09 -19.95
C ARG A 159 6.54 -15.93 -18.78
N ALA A 160 6.24 -16.62 -17.67
CA ALA A 160 7.08 -16.67 -16.50
C ALA A 160 6.87 -17.99 -15.73
N ASP A 161 7.81 -18.33 -14.86
CA ASP A 161 7.69 -19.49 -13.97
C ASP A 161 6.85 -19.19 -12.74
N ILE A 162 6.87 -17.93 -12.27
CA ILE A 162 6.07 -17.43 -11.15
C ILE A 162 5.54 -16.05 -11.53
N TYR A 163 4.29 -15.77 -11.20
CA TYR A 163 3.69 -14.45 -11.28
C TYR A 163 3.59 -13.85 -9.89
N HIS A 164 4.00 -12.59 -9.75
CA HIS A 164 3.95 -11.90 -8.47
C HIS A 164 3.37 -10.50 -8.64
N ALA A 165 2.15 -10.28 -8.12
CA ALA A 165 1.48 -8.98 -8.11
C ALA A 165 1.71 -8.26 -6.78
N THR A 166 1.79 -6.92 -6.82
CA THR A 166 2.06 -6.08 -5.64
C THR A 166 0.81 -5.39 -5.09
N ALA A 167 -0.36 -5.71 -5.62
CA ALA A 167 -1.67 -5.24 -5.15
C ALA A 167 -2.78 -6.16 -5.66
N THR A 168 -3.95 -6.13 -5.01
CA THR A 168 -5.15 -6.87 -5.44
C THR A 168 -5.95 -6.16 -6.56
N GLY A 169 -5.59 -4.95 -6.94
CA GLY A 169 -6.27 -4.18 -7.97
C GLY A 169 -6.14 -4.75 -9.38
N TYR A 170 -5.85 -3.90 -10.33
CA TYR A 170 -5.62 -4.31 -11.72
C TYR A 170 -4.44 -5.29 -11.85
N SER A 171 -3.42 -5.16 -11.01
CA SER A 171 -2.30 -6.11 -10.98
C SER A 171 -2.72 -7.49 -10.47
N GLY A 172 -3.65 -7.58 -9.54
CA GLY A 172 -4.25 -8.83 -9.08
C GLY A 172 -5.07 -9.53 -10.17
N ILE A 173 -5.85 -8.77 -10.96
CA ILE A 173 -6.58 -9.30 -12.13
C ILE A 173 -5.61 -9.91 -13.16
N LEU A 174 -4.51 -9.20 -13.49
CA LEU A 174 -3.51 -9.73 -14.42
C LEU A 174 -2.76 -10.94 -13.87
N GLY A 175 -2.51 -10.99 -12.57
CA GLY A 175 -1.93 -12.16 -11.90
C GLY A 175 -2.86 -13.37 -11.98
N SER A 176 -4.15 -13.17 -11.72
CA SER A 176 -5.20 -14.19 -11.85
C SER A 176 -5.32 -14.70 -13.28
N LEU A 177 -5.35 -13.81 -14.26
CA LEU A 177 -5.34 -14.13 -15.67
C LEU A 177 -4.12 -14.98 -16.06
N ALA A 178 -2.94 -14.62 -15.59
CA ALA A 178 -1.71 -15.33 -15.85
C ALA A 178 -1.73 -16.74 -15.23
N LYS A 179 -2.20 -16.88 -13.99
CA LYS A 179 -2.43 -18.16 -13.31
C LYS A 179 -3.42 -19.02 -14.09
N TRP A 180 -4.56 -18.45 -14.49
CA TRP A 180 -5.56 -19.15 -15.29
C TRP A 180 -4.98 -19.68 -16.61
N LYS A 181 -4.23 -18.83 -17.32
CA LYS A 181 -3.72 -19.14 -18.65
C LYS A 181 -2.61 -20.17 -18.67
N TYR A 182 -1.62 -20.03 -17.80
CA TYR A 182 -0.40 -20.85 -17.83
C TYR A 182 -0.31 -21.86 -16.69
N LYS A 183 -1.25 -21.85 -15.76
CA LYS A 183 -1.28 -22.72 -14.55
C LYS A 183 0.02 -22.67 -13.74
N LYS A 184 0.73 -21.52 -13.80
CA LYS A 184 1.95 -21.26 -13.03
C LYS A 184 1.60 -20.62 -11.68
N PRO A 185 2.45 -20.75 -10.65
CA PRO A 185 2.23 -20.14 -9.35
C PRO A 185 2.00 -18.64 -9.43
N PHE A 186 1.05 -18.16 -8.62
CA PHE A 186 0.73 -16.75 -8.46
C PHE A 186 0.84 -16.32 -7.01
N VAL A 187 1.72 -15.37 -6.72
CA VAL A 187 1.92 -14.71 -5.43
C VAL A 187 1.31 -13.34 -5.47
N LEU A 188 0.61 -12.98 -4.43
CA LEU A 188 0.09 -11.64 -4.20
C LEU A 188 0.74 -11.04 -2.95
N THR A 189 1.37 -9.87 -3.06
CA THR A 189 1.87 -9.10 -1.92
C THR A 189 1.05 -7.83 -1.79
N GLU A 190 0.45 -7.60 -0.62
CA GLU A 190 -0.21 -6.35 -0.28
C GLU A 190 0.61 -5.56 0.73
N HIS A 191 1.06 -4.37 0.32
CA HIS A 191 1.73 -3.42 1.20
C HIS A 191 0.77 -2.62 2.08
N GLY A 192 -0.48 -2.51 1.67
CA GLY A 192 -1.65 -1.99 2.36
C GLY A 192 -2.87 -2.76 1.91
N ILE A 193 -4.00 -2.61 2.58
CA ILE A 193 -5.26 -3.29 2.17
C ILE A 193 -5.92 -2.47 1.06
N TYR A 194 -5.71 -2.90 -0.18
CA TYR A 194 -6.11 -2.19 -1.39
C TYR A 194 -7.57 -1.73 -1.40
N THR A 195 -8.51 -2.60 -1.03
CA THR A 195 -9.93 -2.26 -0.99
C THR A 195 -10.23 -1.12 -0.03
N ARG A 196 -9.63 -1.12 1.18
CA ARG A 196 -9.80 -0.05 2.17
C ARG A 196 -9.24 1.28 1.66
N GLU A 197 -8.07 1.26 1.04
CA GLU A 197 -7.43 2.45 0.46
C GLU A 197 -8.28 3.04 -0.67
N ARG A 198 -8.79 2.19 -1.58
CA ARG A 198 -9.67 2.61 -2.67
C ARG A 198 -11.03 3.12 -2.17
N GLU A 199 -11.61 2.49 -1.15
CA GLU A 199 -12.85 2.95 -0.53
C GLU A 199 -12.68 4.36 0.06
N GLU A 200 -11.62 4.60 0.85
CA GLU A 200 -11.35 5.92 1.41
C GLU A 200 -11.12 6.98 0.32
N GLU A 201 -10.39 6.63 -0.74
CA GLU A 201 -10.17 7.53 -1.86
C GLU A 201 -11.48 7.88 -2.58
N LEU A 202 -12.32 6.88 -2.86
CA LEU A 202 -13.61 7.09 -3.52
C LEU A 202 -14.59 7.90 -2.67
N LEU A 203 -14.62 7.68 -1.36
CA LEU A 203 -15.46 8.45 -0.45
C LEU A 203 -15.12 9.94 -0.48
N ARG A 204 -13.83 10.28 -0.65
CA ARG A 204 -13.33 11.66 -0.77
C ARG A 204 -13.38 12.21 -2.20
N ALA A 205 -13.46 11.34 -3.21
CA ALA A 205 -13.40 11.73 -4.62
C ALA A 205 -14.61 12.61 -5.02
N GLN A 206 -14.33 13.67 -5.77
CA GLN A 206 -15.36 14.56 -6.33
C GLN A 206 -15.74 14.19 -7.77
N TRP A 207 -14.91 13.44 -8.46
CA TRP A 207 -15.14 13.02 -9.85
C TRP A 207 -16.14 11.88 -10.00
N VAL A 208 -16.42 11.12 -8.91
CA VAL A 208 -17.46 10.10 -8.88
C VAL A 208 -18.71 10.69 -8.22
N LEU A 209 -19.83 10.63 -8.92
CA LEU A 209 -21.11 11.06 -8.37
C LEU A 209 -21.47 10.19 -7.15
N PRO A 210 -22.04 10.78 -6.07
CA PRO A 210 -22.25 10.07 -4.79
C PRO A 210 -22.99 8.74 -4.92
N TYR A 211 -23.99 8.67 -5.79
CA TYR A 211 -24.81 7.47 -6.00
C TYR A 211 -24.10 6.36 -6.80
N PHE A 212 -22.94 6.61 -7.41
CA PHE A 212 -22.10 5.59 -8.06
C PHE A 212 -20.92 5.11 -7.21
N LYS A 213 -20.61 5.75 -6.09
CA LYS A 213 -19.47 5.39 -5.25
C LYS A 213 -19.49 3.93 -4.83
N ASN A 214 -20.66 3.43 -4.40
CA ASN A 214 -20.80 2.03 -4.01
C ASN A 214 -20.51 1.03 -5.15
N GLN A 215 -20.85 1.36 -6.39
CA GLN A 215 -20.55 0.51 -7.53
C GLN A 215 -19.05 0.41 -7.79
N TRP A 216 -18.33 1.55 -7.71
CA TRP A 216 -16.88 1.58 -7.81
C TRP A 216 -16.21 0.83 -6.65
N ILE A 217 -16.69 1.00 -5.42
CA ILE A 217 -16.20 0.26 -4.25
C ILE A 217 -16.38 -1.24 -4.46
N ASN A 218 -17.56 -1.68 -4.87
CA ASN A 218 -17.83 -3.09 -5.16
C ASN A 218 -16.91 -3.64 -6.25
N LEU A 219 -16.62 -2.89 -7.31
CA LEU A 219 -15.68 -3.31 -8.35
C LEU A 219 -14.29 -3.61 -7.76
N PHE A 220 -13.76 -2.77 -6.88
CA PHE A 220 -12.47 -3.03 -6.23
C PHE A 220 -12.52 -4.23 -5.27
N HIS A 221 -13.66 -4.48 -4.63
CA HIS A 221 -13.86 -5.72 -3.87
C HIS A 221 -13.85 -6.96 -4.79
N LEU A 222 -14.44 -6.88 -5.98
CA LEU A 222 -14.38 -7.97 -6.97
C LEU A 222 -12.96 -8.24 -7.45
N PHE A 223 -12.12 -7.21 -7.60
CA PHE A 223 -10.70 -7.38 -7.94
C PHE A 223 -9.95 -8.14 -6.86
N SER A 224 -10.17 -7.78 -5.59
CA SER A 224 -9.55 -8.48 -4.47
C SER A 224 -10.03 -9.93 -4.37
N ASP A 225 -11.33 -10.18 -4.55
CA ASP A 225 -11.88 -11.54 -4.59
C ASP A 225 -11.25 -12.36 -5.73
N CYS A 226 -11.14 -11.80 -6.93
CA CYS A 226 -10.46 -12.46 -8.04
C CYS A 226 -9.01 -12.84 -7.68
N ALA A 227 -8.25 -11.89 -7.14
CA ALA A 227 -6.86 -12.12 -6.79
C ALA A 227 -6.71 -13.16 -5.68
N TYR A 228 -7.50 -13.06 -4.60
CA TYR A 228 -7.48 -14.04 -3.49
C TYR A 228 -7.89 -15.44 -3.91
N SER A 229 -8.86 -15.58 -4.82
CA SER A 229 -9.30 -16.90 -5.29
C SER A 229 -8.22 -17.59 -6.11
N HIS A 230 -7.49 -16.87 -6.97
CA HIS A 230 -6.49 -17.43 -7.88
C HIS A 230 -5.07 -17.53 -7.29
N ALA A 231 -4.71 -16.69 -6.32
CA ALA A 231 -3.38 -16.71 -5.72
C ALA A 231 -3.11 -18.05 -4.99
N ASP A 232 -1.89 -18.56 -5.13
CA ASP A 232 -1.38 -19.70 -4.36
C ASP A 232 -0.90 -19.25 -2.98
N ALA A 233 -0.34 -18.05 -2.89
CA ALA A 233 0.05 -17.41 -1.64
C ALA A 233 -0.29 -15.92 -1.67
N VAL A 234 -0.76 -15.43 -0.52
CA VAL A 234 -1.09 -14.01 -0.29
C VAL A 234 -0.28 -13.53 0.90
N THR A 235 0.53 -12.50 0.70
CA THR A 235 1.41 -11.98 1.74
C THR A 235 0.96 -10.61 2.20
N ALA A 236 1.12 -10.35 3.48
CA ALA A 236 0.97 -9.04 4.09
C ALA A 236 2.18 -8.74 4.98
N LEU A 237 2.34 -7.48 5.36
CA LEU A 237 3.49 -7.03 6.13
C LEU A 237 3.41 -7.39 7.62
N PHE A 238 2.20 -7.70 8.15
CA PHE A 238 1.95 -7.95 9.57
C PHE A 238 0.66 -8.76 9.78
N HIS A 239 0.49 -9.34 10.96
CA HIS A 239 -0.61 -10.28 11.27
C HIS A 239 -2.00 -9.65 11.15
N ARG A 240 -2.20 -8.43 11.65
CA ARG A 240 -3.48 -7.72 11.58
C ARG A 240 -3.92 -7.44 10.13
N ALA A 241 -2.98 -7.30 9.19
CA ALA A 241 -3.32 -7.20 7.77
C ALA A 241 -3.83 -8.53 7.22
N ASN A 242 -3.25 -9.67 7.64
CA ASN A 242 -3.78 -10.98 7.28
C ASN A 242 -5.22 -11.20 7.83
N GLU A 243 -5.54 -10.69 9.01
CA GLU A 243 -6.92 -10.72 9.52
C GLU A 243 -7.88 -9.95 8.60
N ALA A 244 -7.48 -8.76 8.16
CA ALA A 244 -8.25 -7.99 7.19
C ALA A 244 -8.41 -8.71 5.83
N GLN A 245 -7.36 -9.40 5.37
CA GLN A 245 -7.44 -10.22 4.14
C GLN A 245 -8.42 -11.40 4.30
N MET A 246 -8.48 -12.02 5.50
CA MET A 246 -9.48 -13.06 5.80
C MET A 246 -10.91 -12.51 5.80
N GLU A 247 -11.13 -11.35 6.42
CA GLU A 247 -12.43 -10.67 6.40
C GLU A 247 -12.90 -10.35 4.97
N LEU A 248 -11.95 -10.07 4.07
CA LEU A 248 -12.18 -9.83 2.64
C LEU A 248 -12.29 -11.13 1.80
N GLY A 249 -12.28 -12.31 2.45
CA GLY A 249 -12.53 -13.59 1.79
C GLY A 249 -11.28 -14.39 1.40
N CYS A 250 -10.08 -13.96 1.78
CA CYS A 250 -8.89 -14.76 1.51
C CYS A 250 -8.82 -16.00 2.41
N GLU A 251 -8.54 -17.18 1.83
CA GLU A 251 -8.40 -18.42 2.57
C GLU A 251 -7.17 -18.38 3.50
N LYS A 252 -7.36 -18.71 4.78
CA LYS A 252 -6.30 -18.71 5.80
C LYS A 252 -5.04 -19.48 5.39
N LYS A 253 -5.18 -20.60 4.68
CA LYS A 253 -4.04 -21.45 4.26
C LYS A 253 -3.09 -20.75 3.28
N LYS A 254 -3.57 -19.73 2.54
CA LYS A 254 -2.80 -18.95 1.57
C LYS A 254 -2.02 -17.81 2.23
N LEU A 255 -2.41 -17.40 3.43
CA LEU A 255 -1.87 -16.21 4.09
C LEU A 255 -0.47 -16.44 4.64
N ARG A 256 0.40 -15.47 4.41
CA ARG A 256 1.78 -15.41 4.94
C ARG A 256 2.06 -13.99 5.44
N VAL A 257 2.90 -13.87 6.45
CA VAL A 257 3.44 -12.58 6.88
C VAL A 257 4.87 -12.46 6.34
N THR A 258 5.10 -11.44 5.54
CA THR A 258 6.42 -11.11 4.98
C THR A 258 6.72 -9.64 5.29
N PRO A 259 7.23 -9.33 6.48
CA PRO A 259 7.46 -7.96 6.89
C PRO A 259 8.55 -7.30 6.04
N ASN A 260 8.45 -5.98 5.87
CA ASN A 260 9.55 -5.20 5.34
C ASN A 260 10.76 -5.26 6.27
N GLY A 261 11.94 -5.12 5.70
CA GLY A 261 13.18 -5.05 6.44
C GLY A 261 13.90 -3.73 6.21
N VAL A 262 14.83 -3.42 7.11
CA VAL A 262 15.72 -2.27 7.01
C VAL A 262 17.18 -2.72 6.94
N HIS A 263 18.01 -1.89 6.31
CA HIS A 263 19.46 -2.07 6.23
C HIS A 263 20.11 -1.65 7.54
N ILE A 264 20.26 -2.60 8.48
CA ILE A 264 20.78 -2.32 9.83
C ILE A 264 22.22 -1.80 9.81
N GLU A 265 23.00 -2.13 8.78
CA GLU A 265 24.39 -1.70 8.60
C GLU A 265 24.51 -0.16 8.54
N ARG A 266 23.51 0.51 8.00
CA ARG A 266 23.45 1.97 7.96
C ARG A 266 23.43 2.60 9.35
N PHE A 267 22.95 1.86 10.35
CA PHE A 267 22.81 2.30 11.74
C PHE A 267 23.88 1.73 12.69
N ALA A 268 24.83 0.93 12.18
CA ALA A 268 25.87 0.27 13.00
C ALA A 268 26.74 1.27 13.78
N GLY A 269 26.95 2.46 13.24
CA GLY A 269 27.74 3.52 13.87
C GLY A 269 26.96 4.44 14.81
N VAL A 270 25.65 4.21 15.00
CA VAL A 270 24.84 5.05 15.88
C VAL A 270 25.15 4.71 17.35
N ARG A 271 25.56 5.71 18.09
CA ARG A 271 25.81 5.65 19.54
C ARG A 271 24.75 6.47 20.26
N ASP A 272 24.72 6.36 21.59
CA ASP A 272 23.92 7.23 22.42
C ASP A 272 24.31 8.69 22.16
N LYS A 273 23.30 9.56 22.15
CA LYS A 273 23.51 11.01 22.09
C LYS A 273 24.36 11.44 23.29
N LYS A 274 25.30 12.36 23.05
CA LYS A 274 26.04 12.99 24.15
C LYS A 274 25.10 13.84 25.00
N GLU A 275 25.21 13.71 26.31
CA GLU A 275 24.43 14.49 27.24
C GLU A 275 24.79 15.99 27.10
N ASP A 276 23.81 16.80 26.77
CA ASP A 276 23.90 18.25 26.66
C ASP A 276 22.85 18.99 27.50
N GLY A 277 22.12 18.24 28.33
CA GLY A 277 21.05 18.76 29.18
C GLY A 277 19.70 18.92 28.43
N TRP A 278 19.64 18.51 27.16
CA TRP A 278 18.42 18.54 26.35
C TRP A 278 17.94 17.14 25.96
N THR A 279 16.64 16.98 25.88
CA THR A 279 16.04 15.78 25.27
C THR A 279 15.59 16.12 23.85
N ASP A 280 16.12 15.42 22.87
CA ASP A 280 15.80 15.60 21.44
C ASP A 280 14.89 14.50 20.95
N ILE A 281 13.65 14.85 20.58
CA ILE A 281 12.62 13.95 20.06
C ILE A 281 12.60 14.08 18.56
N GLY A 282 12.65 12.97 17.84
CA GLY A 282 12.60 12.97 16.38
C GLY A 282 11.28 12.43 15.82
N ALA A 283 10.83 12.99 14.72
CA ALA A 283 9.77 12.43 13.90
C ALA A 283 10.26 12.28 12.45
N ILE A 284 10.33 11.04 11.94
CA ILE A 284 10.75 10.73 10.58
C ILE A 284 9.49 10.58 9.75
N VAL A 285 8.99 11.67 9.17
CA VAL A 285 7.69 11.73 8.51
C VAL A 285 7.66 12.76 7.39
N ARG A 286 6.99 12.45 6.28
CA ARG A 286 6.58 13.45 5.29
C ARG A 286 5.53 14.37 5.89
N ILE A 287 5.54 15.65 5.54
CA ILE A 287 4.57 16.61 6.07
C ILE A 287 3.28 16.49 5.27
N ALA A 288 2.37 15.64 5.78
CA ALA A 288 1.08 15.31 5.19
C ALA A 288 0.02 15.07 6.26
N LYS A 289 -1.24 15.30 5.94
CA LYS A 289 -2.39 15.17 6.88
C LYS A 289 -2.45 13.81 7.56
N ILE A 290 -2.12 12.73 6.84
CA ILE A 290 -2.15 11.36 7.36
C ILE A 290 -1.15 11.12 8.51
N LYS A 291 -0.08 11.93 8.59
CA LYS A 291 0.94 11.84 9.65
C LYS A 291 0.55 12.58 10.94
N ASP A 292 -0.53 13.33 10.91
CA ASP A 292 -1.14 14.05 12.03
C ASP A 292 -0.14 14.86 12.87
N ILE A 293 0.67 15.66 12.17
CA ILE A 293 1.68 16.54 12.80
C ILE A 293 1.03 17.57 13.72
N LYS A 294 -0.22 17.95 13.48
CA LYS A 294 -0.94 18.87 14.36
C LYS A 294 -1.14 18.29 15.76
N THR A 295 -1.56 17.02 15.87
CA THR A 295 -1.66 16.33 17.16
C THR A 295 -0.29 16.19 17.83
N MET A 296 0.77 15.92 17.04
CA MET A 296 2.15 15.93 17.55
C MET A 296 2.56 17.28 18.14
N ILE A 297 2.24 18.39 17.46
CA ILE A 297 2.53 19.75 17.94
C ILE A 297 1.74 20.06 19.23
N TYR A 298 0.46 19.69 19.30
CA TYR A 298 -0.35 19.87 20.53
C TYR A 298 0.25 19.08 21.69
N ALA A 299 0.61 17.82 21.48
CA ALA A 299 1.24 16.98 22.50
C ALA A 299 2.59 17.56 22.93
N PHE A 300 3.43 17.98 21.96
CA PHE A 300 4.72 18.59 22.27
C PHE A 300 4.59 19.89 23.05
N ALA A 301 3.58 20.72 22.80
CA ALA A 301 3.34 21.93 23.59
C ALA A 301 3.05 21.62 25.07
N GLU A 302 2.43 20.49 25.39
CA GLU A 302 2.25 20.01 26.77
C GLU A 302 3.56 19.52 27.36
N VAL A 303 4.32 18.72 26.61
CA VAL A 303 5.66 18.26 27.01
C VAL A 303 6.59 19.44 27.30
N LYS A 304 6.60 20.45 26.43
CA LYS A 304 7.45 21.64 26.57
C LYS A 304 7.16 22.44 27.85
N ARG A 305 5.88 22.50 28.28
CA ARG A 305 5.48 23.14 29.52
C ARG A 305 5.98 22.39 30.77
N GLU A 306 6.09 21.05 30.68
CA GLU A 306 6.53 20.23 31.81
C GLU A 306 8.06 20.00 31.87
N ILE A 307 8.68 19.90 30.67
CA ILE A 307 10.10 19.47 30.52
C ILE A 307 10.91 20.62 29.91
N GLY A 308 10.90 21.75 30.18
CA GLY A 308 11.59 22.92 29.61
C GLY A 308 12.69 22.64 28.55
N ASN A 309 13.64 21.76 28.83
CA ASN A 309 14.78 21.43 27.97
C ASN A 309 14.44 20.26 27.01
N VAL A 310 13.49 20.46 26.11
CA VAL A 310 13.09 19.47 25.09
C VAL A 310 12.97 20.13 23.72
N ARG A 311 13.40 19.42 22.66
CA ARG A 311 13.29 19.85 21.26
C ARG A 311 12.60 18.76 20.45
N LEU A 312 11.78 19.19 19.47
CA LEU A 312 11.12 18.31 18.49
C LEU A 312 11.71 18.54 17.10
N HIS A 313 12.25 17.50 16.49
CA HIS A 313 12.84 17.53 15.17
C HIS A 313 11.92 16.77 14.19
N ILE A 314 11.33 17.46 13.24
CA ILE A 314 10.46 16.89 12.22
C ILE A 314 11.27 16.77 10.91
N MET A 315 11.58 15.53 10.53
CA MET A 315 12.47 15.19 9.42
C MET A 315 11.66 14.62 8.27
N GLY A 316 11.67 15.29 7.14
CA GLY A 316 11.03 14.87 5.90
C GLY A 316 10.55 16.03 5.04
N ASP A 317 10.23 15.71 3.80
CA ASP A 317 9.79 16.68 2.81
C ASP A 317 8.34 17.11 3.01
N VAL A 318 8.00 18.28 2.49
CA VAL A 318 6.62 18.79 2.47
C VAL A 318 5.88 18.17 1.29
N ASP A 319 4.87 17.35 1.58
CA ASP A 319 3.96 16.76 0.59
C ASP A 319 2.71 17.63 0.39
N ASP A 320 2.28 18.35 1.44
CA ASP A 320 1.07 19.18 1.47
C ASP A 320 1.44 20.56 2.04
N GLU A 321 1.67 21.51 1.16
CA GLU A 321 2.07 22.90 1.52
C GLU A 321 1.01 23.59 2.38
N GLU A 322 -0.29 23.40 2.07
CA GLU A 322 -1.38 23.99 2.86
C GLU A 322 -1.37 23.45 4.28
N TYR A 323 -1.14 22.14 4.43
CA TYR A 323 -1.03 21.51 5.73
C TYR A 323 0.20 21.96 6.51
N TYR A 324 1.34 22.14 5.81
CA TYR A 324 2.56 22.67 6.42
C TYR A 324 2.35 24.08 6.97
N GLU A 325 1.78 24.99 6.17
CA GLU A 325 1.46 26.35 6.64
C GLU A 325 0.47 26.36 7.82
N ALA A 326 -0.49 25.43 7.81
CA ALA A 326 -1.40 25.25 8.93
C ALA A 326 -0.68 24.76 10.21
N CYS A 327 0.37 23.92 10.09
CA CYS A 327 1.22 23.52 11.21
C CYS A 327 2.03 24.69 11.75
N LEU A 328 2.66 25.49 10.89
CA LEU A 328 3.39 26.70 11.28
C LEU A 328 2.49 27.73 11.99
N THR A 329 1.27 27.89 11.50
CA THR A 329 0.29 28.77 12.14
C THR A 329 -0.10 28.26 13.53
N LEU A 330 -0.30 26.95 13.68
CA LEU A 330 -0.59 26.34 14.97
C LEU A 330 0.53 26.55 15.98
N ILE A 331 1.81 26.38 15.58
CA ILE A 331 2.98 26.62 16.42
C ILE A 331 2.99 28.05 16.92
N ARG A 332 2.74 29.04 16.04
CA ARG A 332 2.65 30.47 16.43
C ARG A 332 1.49 30.74 17.40
N GLN A 333 0.33 30.14 17.16
CA GLN A 333 -0.85 30.30 18.04
C GLN A 333 -0.63 29.71 19.43
N LEU A 334 0.05 28.59 19.54
CA LEU A 334 0.39 27.95 20.81
C LEU A 334 1.58 28.62 21.53
N GLY A 335 2.34 29.46 20.81
CA GLY A 335 3.57 30.08 21.35
C GLY A 335 4.62 29.04 21.76
N VAL A 336 4.63 27.86 21.12
CA VAL A 336 5.57 26.79 21.44
C VAL A 336 6.87 26.99 20.65
N GLU A 337 7.98 26.87 21.37
CA GLU A 337 9.34 26.99 20.83
C GLU A 337 10.00 25.61 20.68
N ASP A 338 11.17 25.58 20.04
CA ASP A 338 12.02 24.39 19.90
C ASP A 338 11.40 23.26 19.06
N ILE A 339 10.58 23.61 18.06
CA ILE A 339 10.13 22.71 16.98
C ILE A 339 10.94 23.04 15.73
N ILE A 340 11.67 22.05 15.20
CA ILE A 340 12.62 22.18 14.11
C ILE A 340 12.15 21.34 12.94
N PHE A 341 11.76 21.97 11.82
CA PHE A 341 11.54 21.29 10.55
C PHE A 341 12.88 21.24 9.80
N THR A 342 13.39 20.04 9.57
CA THR A 342 14.73 19.86 8.98
C THR A 342 14.70 19.76 7.46
N GLY A 343 13.53 19.52 6.87
CA GLY A 343 13.44 19.01 5.50
C GLY A 343 13.98 17.58 5.39
N SER A 344 14.31 17.17 4.17
CA SER A 344 14.91 15.86 3.92
C SER A 344 16.34 15.81 4.45
N VAL A 345 16.66 14.75 5.19
CA VAL A 345 17.98 14.52 5.81
C VAL A 345 18.38 13.06 5.68
N ASP A 346 19.68 12.77 5.77
CA ASP A 346 20.12 11.39 5.98
C ASP A 346 19.73 10.97 7.41
N VAL A 347 18.74 10.09 7.49
CA VAL A 347 18.18 9.61 8.76
C VAL A 347 19.24 8.93 9.63
N ALA A 348 20.13 8.12 9.04
CA ALA A 348 21.15 7.40 9.79
C ALA A 348 22.17 8.35 10.45
N GLU A 349 22.47 9.49 9.83
CA GLU A 349 23.34 10.51 10.41
C GLU A 349 22.57 11.39 11.39
N TYR A 350 21.34 11.78 11.07
CA TYR A 350 20.60 12.71 11.92
C TYR A 350 20.14 12.07 13.25
N ILE A 351 19.75 10.78 13.23
CA ILE A 351 19.24 10.06 14.41
C ILE A 351 20.26 9.95 15.56
N LYS A 352 21.54 10.17 15.26
CA LYS A 352 22.61 10.26 16.28
C LYS A 352 22.40 11.40 17.29
N LYS A 353 21.64 12.43 16.90
CA LYS A 353 21.33 13.60 17.73
C LYS A 353 20.05 13.43 18.55
N LEU A 354 19.33 12.35 18.36
CA LEU A 354 18.00 12.14 18.91
C LEU A 354 18.03 11.14 20.07
N ASP A 355 17.14 11.34 21.02
CA ASP A 355 16.97 10.48 22.18
C ASP A 355 15.93 9.39 21.95
N PHE A 356 14.81 9.73 21.32
CA PHE A 356 13.78 8.79 20.93
C PHE A 356 12.95 9.33 19.76
N ILE A 357 12.13 8.48 19.16
CA ILE A 357 11.33 8.81 17.97
C ILE A 357 9.85 8.82 18.31
N ILE A 358 9.08 9.70 17.64
CA ILE A 358 7.63 9.77 17.73
C ILE A 358 7.00 9.58 16.34
N LEU A 359 5.88 8.86 16.31
CA LEU A 359 5.03 8.68 15.14
C LEU A 359 3.57 8.83 15.55
N THR A 360 2.87 9.86 15.02
CA THR A 360 1.48 10.20 15.38
C THR A 360 0.48 9.90 14.29
N SER A 361 0.87 9.14 13.28
CA SER A 361 0.06 8.86 12.09
C SER A 361 -1.35 8.36 12.43
N ILE A 362 -2.31 8.73 11.58
CA ILE A 362 -3.70 8.24 11.66
C ILE A 362 -3.82 6.86 11.01
N SER A 363 -2.97 6.56 10.02
CA SER A 363 -2.94 5.27 9.33
C SER A 363 -1.51 4.96 8.89
N GLU A 364 -1.12 3.72 9.04
CA GLU A 364 0.15 3.14 8.57
C GLU A 364 -0.09 1.69 8.12
N GLY A 365 0.82 1.20 7.28
CA GLY A 365 1.01 -0.23 7.12
C GLY A 365 2.07 -0.70 8.12
N GLN A 366 3.31 -0.83 7.65
CA GLN A 366 4.49 -1.08 8.49
C GLN A 366 5.43 0.13 8.36
N PRO A 367 5.53 1.00 9.38
CA PRO A 367 6.31 2.22 9.29
C PRO A 367 7.82 1.91 9.34
N LEU A 368 8.51 2.13 8.22
CA LEU A 368 9.97 1.98 8.13
C LEU A 368 10.70 2.89 9.11
N SER A 369 10.15 4.09 9.39
CA SER A 369 10.71 5.02 10.37
C SER A 369 10.83 4.43 11.78
N VAL A 370 9.91 3.57 12.20
CA VAL A 370 9.98 2.85 13.47
C VAL A 370 11.07 1.77 13.41
N LEU A 371 11.17 1.02 12.31
CA LEU A 371 12.23 0.03 12.11
C LEU A 371 13.62 0.68 12.06
N GLU A 372 13.76 1.84 11.42
CA GLU A 372 15.00 2.63 11.39
C GLU A 372 15.36 3.15 12.78
N ALA A 373 14.38 3.62 13.55
CA ALA A 373 14.59 4.02 14.94
C ALA A 373 15.09 2.84 15.80
N PHE A 374 14.47 1.69 15.65
CA PHE A 374 14.89 0.46 16.35
C PHE A 374 16.29 0.02 15.93
N ALA A 375 16.61 0.04 14.62
CA ALA A 375 17.96 -0.25 14.14
C ALA A 375 19.02 0.70 14.72
N ALA A 376 18.63 1.95 15.01
CA ALA A 376 19.46 2.95 15.69
C ALA A 376 19.46 2.81 17.23
N GLY A 377 18.73 1.84 17.79
CA GLY A 377 18.61 1.66 19.23
C GLY A 377 17.80 2.77 19.92
N ARG A 378 16.86 3.40 19.22
CA ARG A 378 15.96 4.44 19.76
C ARG A 378 14.60 3.85 20.13
N ALA A 379 14.11 4.17 21.32
CA ALA A 379 12.74 3.88 21.70
C ALA A 379 11.75 4.69 20.86
N CYS A 380 10.51 4.23 20.75
CA CYS A 380 9.49 4.93 19.98
C CYS A 380 8.22 5.21 20.82
N VAL A 381 7.62 6.37 20.61
CA VAL A 381 6.21 6.61 20.94
C VAL A 381 5.43 6.54 19.64
N THR A 382 4.44 5.64 19.54
CA THR A 382 3.66 5.47 18.31
C THR A 382 2.17 5.48 18.58
N THR A 383 1.40 5.87 17.59
CA THR A 383 -0.05 5.59 17.57
C THR A 383 -0.30 4.13 17.21
N ASP A 384 -1.43 3.57 17.73
CA ASP A 384 -1.88 2.19 17.48
C ASP A 384 -2.54 2.07 16.09
N VAL A 385 -1.71 2.13 15.06
CA VAL A 385 -2.13 2.03 13.67
C VAL A 385 -1.24 1.03 12.92
N GLY A 386 -1.82 0.33 11.94
CA GLY A 386 -1.10 -0.70 11.21
C GLY A 386 -0.47 -1.75 12.13
N CYS A 387 0.83 -1.99 11.98
CA CYS A 387 1.57 -2.91 12.85
C CYS A 387 2.30 -2.22 14.03
N CYS A 388 2.06 -0.94 14.30
CA CYS A 388 2.81 -0.22 15.35
C CYS A 388 2.78 -0.95 16.69
N ARG A 389 1.62 -1.47 17.11
CA ARG A 389 1.51 -2.24 18.36
C ARG A 389 2.34 -3.51 18.32
N GLU A 390 2.30 -4.27 17.21
CA GLU A 390 3.12 -5.48 17.03
C GLU A 390 4.62 -5.16 17.11
N LEU A 391 5.04 -4.03 16.53
CA LEU A 391 6.44 -3.60 16.57
C LEU A 391 6.87 -3.16 17.99
N ILE A 392 6.01 -2.42 18.70
CA ILE A 392 6.32 -1.86 20.02
C ILE A 392 6.29 -2.93 21.12
N GLU A 393 5.21 -3.69 21.20
CA GLU A 393 4.99 -4.67 22.29
C GLU A 393 5.70 -6.00 21.96
N GLY A 394 5.54 -6.51 20.72
CA GLY A 394 6.01 -7.82 20.29
C GLY A 394 5.36 -8.96 21.06
N ASP A 395 5.48 -10.16 20.52
CA ASP A 395 5.11 -11.43 21.16
C ASP A 395 6.35 -12.33 21.36
N ASP A 396 7.53 -11.74 21.21
CA ASP A 396 8.84 -12.39 21.15
C ASP A 396 9.53 -12.59 22.50
N GLY A 397 8.90 -12.17 23.58
CA GLY A 397 9.43 -12.23 24.95
C GLY A 397 10.55 -11.24 25.24
N LEU A 398 10.90 -10.33 24.32
CA LEU A 398 11.93 -9.31 24.54
C LEU A 398 11.46 -8.13 25.38
N GLY A 399 10.14 -7.89 25.45
CA GLY A 399 9.50 -6.78 26.11
C GLY A 399 9.21 -5.60 25.19
N ALA A 400 8.76 -4.48 25.76
CA ALA A 400 8.37 -3.32 24.98
C ALA A 400 9.58 -2.53 24.45
N ALA A 401 9.51 -2.08 23.19
CA ALA A 401 10.49 -1.24 22.52
C ALA A 401 10.09 0.25 22.49
N GLY A 402 9.04 0.60 23.23
CA GLY A 402 8.47 1.94 23.29
C GLY A 402 7.09 1.94 23.91
N ILE A 403 6.30 2.98 23.61
CA ILE A 403 4.94 3.16 24.12
C ILE A 403 3.99 3.34 22.93
N CYS A 404 2.90 2.55 22.90
CA CYS A 404 1.87 2.61 21.87
C CYS A 404 0.58 3.18 22.47
N VAL A 405 0.03 4.24 21.85
CA VAL A 405 -1.14 4.98 22.35
C VAL A 405 -2.22 5.11 21.25
N PRO A 406 -3.49 5.37 21.57
CA PRO A 406 -4.52 5.60 20.57
C PRO A 406 -4.19 6.78 19.64
N PRO A 407 -4.53 6.70 18.33
CA PRO A 407 -4.36 7.83 17.41
C PRO A 407 -5.22 9.03 17.81
N MET A 408 -4.81 10.23 17.39
CA MET A 408 -5.49 11.51 17.65
C MET A 408 -5.70 11.84 19.13
N ASN A 409 -5.02 11.16 20.04
CA ASN A 409 -5.11 11.38 21.49
C ASN A 409 -3.87 12.12 21.99
N LYS A 410 -3.91 13.46 21.89
CA LYS A 410 -2.77 14.32 22.23
C LYS A 410 -2.34 14.18 23.70
N GLU A 411 -3.28 13.94 24.63
CA GLU A 411 -3.00 13.80 26.06
C GLU A 411 -2.17 12.54 26.35
N GLN A 412 -2.55 11.40 25.78
CA GLN A 412 -1.79 10.15 25.94
C GLN A 412 -0.45 10.19 25.22
N ILE A 413 -0.40 10.85 24.04
CA ILE A 413 0.86 11.07 23.31
C ILE A 413 1.81 11.92 24.17
N ALA A 414 1.32 13.03 24.73
CA ALA A 414 2.11 13.90 25.59
C ALA A 414 2.62 13.15 26.83
N GLN A 415 1.75 12.38 27.50
CA GLN A 415 2.12 11.58 28.66
C GLN A 415 3.23 10.56 28.35
N ALA A 416 3.10 9.83 27.22
CA ALA A 416 4.12 8.89 26.78
C ALA A 416 5.47 9.58 26.49
N MET A 417 5.44 10.76 25.84
CA MET A 417 6.65 11.56 25.62
C MET A 417 7.29 12.01 26.93
N ILE A 418 6.49 12.50 27.89
CA ILE A 418 6.96 12.95 29.21
C ILE A 418 7.61 11.79 29.97
N GLU A 419 7.00 10.59 29.92
CA GLU A 419 7.55 9.38 30.52
C GLU A 419 8.95 9.08 29.98
N LEU A 420 9.10 9.02 28.64
CA LEU A 420 10.40 8.77 28.03
C LEU A 420 11.42 9.91 28.26
N CYS A 421 10.98 11.14 28.45
CA CYS A 421 11.89 12.24 28.87
C CYS A 421 12.40 12.06 30.29
N ARG A 422 11.55 11.65 31.23
CA ARG A 422 11.86 11.50 32.63
C ARG A 422 12.64 10.24 33.00
N GLU A 423 12.48 9.18 32.19
CA GLU A 423 13.03 7.85 32.45
C GLU A 423 14.11 7.45 31.43
N PRO A 424 15.30 8.09 31.44
CA PRO A 424 16.34 7.86 30.44
C PRO A 424 16.87 6.42 30.42
N LEU A 425 16.89 5.73 31.56
CA LEU A 425 17.32 4.32 31.64
C LEU A 425 16.31 3.40 30.99
N GLU A 426 15.02 3.61 31.24
CA GLU A 426 13.95 2.83 30.61
C GLU A 426 13.88 3.10 29.10
N ARG A 427 14.02 4.35 28.67
CA ARG A 427 14.15 4.73 27.27
C ARG A 427 15.28 3.97 26.57
N LYS A 428 16.46 3.89 27.18
CA LYS A 428 17.60 3.13 26.64
C LYS A 428 17.32 1.63 26.62
N ARG A 429 16.68 1.08 27.65
CA ARG A 429 16.27 -0.33 27.68
C ARG A 429 15.30 -0.65 26.53
N MET A 430 14.27 0.17 26.34
CA MET A 430 13.32 0.02 25.24
C MET A 430 14.00 0.11 23.87
N GLY A 431 14.91 1.06 23.67
CA GLY A 431 15.70 1.17 22.45
C GLY A 431 16.53 -0.08 22.14
N ALA A 432 17.15 -0.65 23.18
CA ALA A 432 17.91 -1.90 23.06
C ALA A 432 17.01 -3.10 22.71
N VAL A 433 15.79 -3.15 23.24
CA VAL A 433 14.77 -4.16 22.86
C VAL A 433 14.41 -4.01 21.41
N GLY A 434 14.10 -2.79 20.94
CA GLY A 434 13.79 -2.50 19.55
C GLY A 434 14.89 -2.95 18.60
N ARG A 435 16.15 -2.65 18.94
CA ARG A 435 17.30 -3.08 18.14
C ARG A 435 17.41 -4.61 18.02
N LYS A 436 17.29 -5.34 19.11
CA LYS A 436 17.29 -6.81 19.10
C LYS A 436 16.15 -7.36 18.26
N ARG A 437 14.96 -6.74 18.33
CA ARG A 437 13.78 -7.13 17.55
C ARG A 437 14.01 -6.96 16.05
N VAL A 438 14.55 -5.80 15.62
CA VAL A 438 14.91 -5.57 14.21
C VAL A 438 15.99 -6.54 13.76
N GLU A 439 17.05 -6.73 14.50
CA GLU A 439 18.14 -7.66 14.16
C GLU A 439 17.63 -9.10 13.96
N LYS A 440 16.60 -9.50 14.71
CA LYS A 440 16.06 -10.86 14.67
C LYS A 440 15.00 -11.08 13.59
N TYR A 441 14.19 -10.05 13.27
CA TYR A 441 12.98 -10.26 12.46
C TYR A 441 12.82 -9.31 11.28
N TYR A 442 13.48 -8.13 11.28
CA TYR A 442 13.16 -7.04 10.35
C TYR A 442 14.39 -6.48 9.63
N THR A 443 15.41 -7.32 9.41
CA THR A 443 16.51 -6.93 8.51
C THR A 443 16.08 -7.09 7.05
N HIS A 444 16.69 -6.31 6.16
CA HIS A 444 16.45 -6.44 4.72
C HIS A 444 16.70 -7.87 4.22
N ASP A 445 17.78 -8.50 4.68
CA ASP A 445 18.14 -9.87 4.28
C ASP A 445 17.10 -10.91 4.73
N ILE A 446 16.57 -10.80 5.96
CA ILE A 446 15.48 -11.65 6.46
C ILE A 446 14.22 -11.48 5.60
N SER A 447 13.86 -10.24 5.27
CA SER A 447 12.71 -9.95 4.42
C SER A 447 12.84 -10.61 3.04
N MET A 448 14.00 -10.47 2.41
CA MET A 448 14.27 -11.07 1.09
C MET A 448 14.32 -12.59 1.15
N GLU A 449 14.89 -13.16 2.20
CA GLU A 449 14.93 -14.62 2.41
C GLU A 449 13.52 -15.21 2.59
N ASN A 450 12.61 -14.50 3.26
CA ASN A 450 11.21 -14.93 3.37
C ASN A 450 10.55 -15.09 1.98
N TYR A 451 10.82 -14.18 1.05
CA TYR A 451 10.31 -14.31 -0.32
C TYR A 451 10.99 -15.43 -1.12
N ARG A 452 12.29 -15.65 -0.94
CA ARG A 452 12.98 -16.79 -1.59
C ARG A 452 12.35 -18.12 -1.15
N ARG A 453 12.17 -18.32 0.15
CA ARG A 453 11.50 -19.51 0.71
C ARG A 453 10.07 -19.65 0.22
N LEU A 454 9.33 -18.57 0.16
CA LEU A 454 7.97 -18.56 -0.38
C LEU A 454 7.96 -19.04 -1.84
N TYR A 455 8.89 -18.57 -2.67
CA TYR A 455 8.99 -19.01 -4.05
C TYR A 455 9.38 -20.49 -4.19
N GLU A 456 10.24 -20.99 -3.31
CA GLU A 456 10.59 -22.41 -3.26
C GLU A 456 9.39 -23.26 -2.84
N GLU A 457 8.64 -22.83 -1.82
CA GLU A 457 7.43 -23.52 -1.32
C GLU A 457 6.37 -23.68 -2.41
N ILE A 458 6.13 -22.66 -3.23
CA ILE A 458 5.04 -22.67 -4.20
C ILE A 458 5.43 -23.25 -5.57
N ARG A 459 6.71 -23.48 -5.84
CA ARG A 459 7.20 -24.13 -7.07
C ARG A 459 6.90 -25.62 -7.14
N VAL A 460 6.61 -26.24 -6.01
CA VAL A 460 6.26 -27.67 -5.90
C VAL A 460 4.81 -27.87 -6.32
#